data_51a0b26ab9844a790145dacdcd30007c
#
_entry.id   51a0b26ab9844a790145dacdcd30007c
#
_cell.length_a   1.000
_cell.length_b   1.000
_cell.length_c   1.000
_cell.angle_alpha   90.00
_cell.angle_beta   90.00
_cell.angle_gamma   90.00
#
_symmetry.space_group_name_H-M   'P 1'
#
loop_
_entity.id
_entity.type
_entity.pdbx_description
1 polymer ?
#
loop_
_entity_poly.entity_id
_entity_poly.type
_entity_poly.pdbx_seq_one_letter_code
_entity_poly.pdbx_strand_id
1 'polypeptide(L)'
;MNKAFLLFFAGFVAMQVHAESLRQRMTSLGLGVAEKPVAPIDFELPDLSGKKVKLSSLKGKVVFLNFWATWCGPCRSEMPAMQRMYQKLQVEGLEILAVDLMEEKSLVVKFAKELSLKFPILLDSAGAVGAQYNARAIPTTYLFDRKGFIFARAVGAREWDSAEMLATLLQVLREGLGS
;
A
#
# COMPACT_ATOMS: atom_id res chain seq x y z
N MET A 1 26.40 38.20 3.63
CA MET A 1 25.51 37.05 3.32
C MET A 1 25.82 35.95 4.33
N ASN A 2 24.89 35.64 5.21
CA ASN A 2 25.17 34.91 6.48
C ASN A 2 25.35 33.40 6.18
N LYS A 3 26.46 32.79 6.64
CA LYS A 3 26.76 31.34 6.44
C LYS A 3 25.59 30.40 6.89
N ALA A 4 24.82 30.81 7.89
CA ALA A 4 23.63 30.09 8.35
C ALA A 4 22.52 30.04 7.31
N PHE A 5 22.35 31.11 6.50
CA PHE A 5 21.35 31.20 5.45
C PHE A 5 21.69 30.27 4.26
N LEU A 6 22.98 30.16 3.94
CA LEU A 6 23.46 29.24 2.87
C LEU A 6 23.28 27.75 3.25
N LEU A 7 23.52 27.39 4.53
CA LEU A 7 23.34 26.02 5.00
C LEU A 7 21.86 25.63 5.05
N PHE A 8 20.98 26.55 5.41
CA PHE A 8 19.53 26.30 5.41
C PHE A 8 18.97 26.11 3.99
N PHE A 9 19.46 26.90 3.04
CA PHE A 9 19.04 26.83 1.63
C PHE A 9 19.56 25.57 0.93
N ALA A 10 20.81 25.16 1.21
CA ALA A 10 21.40 23.95 0.67
C ALA A 10 20.69 22.68 1.20
N GLY A 11 20.30 22.66 2.48
CA GLY A 11 19.53 21.56 3.07
C GLY A 11 18.14 21.43 2.49
N PHE A 12 17.46 22.56 2.22
CA PHE A 12 16.13 22.58 1.62
C PHE A 12 16.14 22.11 0.15
N VAL A 13 17.10 22.54 -0.64
CA VAL A 13 17.27 22.11 -2.05
C VAL A 13 17.62 20.62 -2.13
N ALA A 14 18.50 20.12 -1.26
CA ALA A 14 18.87 18.71 -1.24
C ALA A 14 17.67 17.81 -0.89
N MET A 15 16.82 18.24 0.03
CA MET A 15 15.60 17.49 0.41
C MET A 15 14.57 17.46 -0.73
N GLN A 16 14.40 18.55 -1.49
CA GLN A 16 13.50 18.59 -2.65
C GLN A 16 14.00 17.69 -3.79
N VAL A 17 15.28 17.71 -4.12
CA VAL A 17 15.88 16.84 -5.16
C VAL A 17 15.71 15.37 -4.78
N HIS A 18 15.86 15.04 -3.51
CA HIS A 18 15.70 13.67 -3.03
C HIS A 18 14.25 13.16 -3.11
N ALA A 19 13.28 13.99 -2.74
CA ALA A 19 11.86 13.68 -2.84
C ALA A 19 11.40 13.49 -4.29
N GLU A 20 11.89 14.31 -5.21
CA GLU A 20 11.60 14.18 -6.64
C GLU A 20 12.16 12.88 -7.23
N SER A 21 13.38 12.51 -6.85
CA SER A 21 13.98 11.25 -7.28
C SER A 21 13.19 10.03 -6.78
N LEU A 22 12.65 10.07 -5.56
CA LEU A 22 11.81 9.00 -5.01
C LEU A 22 10.49 8.87 -5.76
N ARG A 23 9.81 10.00 -6.06
CA ARG A 23 8.59 10.03 -6.86
C ARG A 23 8.82 9.48 -8.27
N GLN A 24 9.92 9.84 -8.91
CA GLN A 24 10.29 9.32 -10.24
C GLN A 24 10.50 7.81 -10.22
N ARG A 25 11.22 7.27 -9.23
CA ARG A 25 11.39 5.81 -9.06
C ARG A 25 10.07 5.09 -8.83
N MET A 26 9.19 5.64 -8.01
CA MET A 26 7.84 5.07 -7.83
C MET A 26 7.06 5.04 -9.15
N THR A 27 7.15 6.10 -9.95
CA THR A 27 6.50 6.17 -11.25
C THR A 27 7.08 5.16 -12.24
N SER A 28 8.42 4.98 -12.30
CA SER A 28 9.06 3.96 -13.15
C SER A 28 8.66 2.53 -12.75
N LEU A 29 8.36 2.29 -11.47
CA LEU A 29 7.79 1.04 -10.96
C LEU A 29 6.28 0.89 -11.23
N GLY A 30 5.68 1.81 -11.99
CA GLY A 30 4.27 1.79 -12.38
C GLY A 30 3.31 2.22 -11.27
N LEU A 31 3.79 2.94 -10.26
CA LEU A 31 2.93 3.55 -9.24
C LEU A 31 2.53 4.95 -9.69
N GLY A 32 1.22 5.19 -9.82
CA GLY A 32 0.69 6.54 -10.02
C GLY A 32 0.77 7.34 -8.73
N VAL A 33 1.79 8.20 -8.62
CA VAL A 33 2.03 9.01 -7.42
C VAL A 33 1.17 10.27 -7.47
N ALA A 34 0.39 10.52 -6.43
CA ALA A 34 -0.46 11.70 -6.33
C ALA A 34 0.38 12.98 -6.16
N GLU A 35 0.04 14.04 -6.86
CA GLU A 35 0.71 15.34 -6.71
C GLU A 35 0.53 15.91 -5.31
N LYS A 36 -0.67 15.72 -4.76
CA LYS A 36 -1.04 16.14 -3.39
C LYS A 36 -1.64 14.94 -2.64
N PRO A 37 -1.47 14.89 -1.31
CA PRO A 37 -2.10 13.85 -0.50
C PRO A 37 -3.62 13.85 -0.70
N VAL A 38 -4.21 12.67 -0.94
CA VAL A 38 -5.65 12.49 -1.14
C VAL A 38 -6.26 11.92 0.13
N ALA A 39 -7.34 12.54 0.61
CA ALA A 39 -8.05 12.04 1.78
C ALA A 39 -8.63 10.64 1.52
N PRO A 40 -8.49 9.68 2.44
CA PRO A 40 -9.07 8.36 2.31
C PRO A 40 -10.58 8.38 2.52
N ILE A 41 -11.25 7.34 2.02
CA ILE A 41 -12.59 6.97 2.45
C ILE A 41 -12.40 5.96 3.57
N ASP A 42 -12.79 6.32 4.81
CA ASP A 42 -12.66 5.40 5.95
C ASP A 42 -13.68 4.26 5.84
N PHE A 43 -13.28 3.08 6.25
CA PHE A 43 -14.14 1.90 6.26
C PHE A 43 -13.81 0.96 7.44
N GLU A 44 -14.72 0.06 7.74
CA GLU A 44 -14.52 -1.03 8.69
C GLU A 44 -15.03 -2.34 8.08
N LEU A 45 -14.15 -3.34 8.01
CA LEU A 45 -14.45 -4.67 7.47
C LEU A 45 -14.00 -5.77 8.42
N PRO A 46 -14.68 -6.94 8.45
CA PRO A 46 -14.22 -8.10 9.20
C PRO A 46 -13.00 -8.75 8.52
N ASP A 47 -12.04 -9.19 9.32
CA ASP A 47 -10.98 -10.10 8.86
C ASP A 47 -11.46 -11.56 8.80
N LEU A 48 -10.56 -12.48 8.44
CA LEU A 48 -10.86 -13.91 8.37
C LEU A 48 -11.22 -14.53 9.75
N SER A 49 -10.88 -13.90 10.87
CA SER A 49 -11.30 -14.33 12.20
C SER A 49 -12.67 -13.77 12.61
N GLY A 50 -13.16 -12.76 11.88
CA GLY A 50 -14.37 -12.01 12.19
C GLY A 50 -14.12 -10.73 12.99
N LYS A 51 -12.86 -10.44 13.33
CA LYS A 51 -12.48 -9.20 14.01
C LYS A 51 -12.62 -8.03 13.04
N LYS A 52 -13.29 -6.98 13.48
CA LYS A 52 -13.42 -5.74 12.68
C LYS A 52 -12.11 -4.97 12.65
N VAL A 53 -11.70 -4.58 11.45
CA VAL A 53 -10.52 -3.76 11.17
C VAL A 53 -10.98 -2.47 10.52
N LYS A 54 -10.66 -1.35 11.16
CA LYS A 54 -10.96 -0.01 10.67
C LYS A 54 -9.71 0.62 10.06
N LEU A 55 -9.82 1.17 8.84
CA LEU A 55 -8.66 1.77 8.15
C LEU A 55 -8.03 2.89 8.99
N SER A 56 -8.83 3.79 9.55
CA SER A 56 -8.33 4.92 10.35
C SER A 56 -7.60 4.52 11.65
N SER A 57 -7.76 3.27 12.12
CA SER A 57 -7.02 2.76 13.28
C SER A 57 -5.55 2.47 12.97
N LEU A 58 -5.15 2.48 11.70
CA LEU A 58 -3.79 2.19 11.25
C LEU A 58 -2.92 3.45 11.05
N LYS A 59 -3.40 4.63 11.48
CA LYS A 59 -2.56 5.84 11.49
C LYS A 59 -1.25 5.57 12.25
N GLY A 60 -0.15 6.10 11.73
CA GLY A 60 1.20 5.81 12.20
C GLY A 60 1.92 4.74 11.39
N LYS A 61 1.18 3.91 10.61
CA LYS A 61 1.74 2.94 9.67
C LYS A 61 1.62 3.43 8.23
N VAL A 62 2.49 2.96 7.35
CA VAL A 62 2.27 3.01 5.91
C VAL A 62 1.36 1.84 5.55
N VAL A 63 0.20 2.10 4.94
CA VAL A 63 -0.77 1.06 4.62
C VAL A 63 -0.74 0.76 3.12
N PHE A 64 -0.67 -0.52 2.81
CA PHE A 64 -0.80 -1.09 1.48
C PHE A 64 -2.20 -1.73 1.39
N LEU A 65 -3.15 -1.03 0.81
CA LEU A 65 -4.53 -1.48 0.62
C LEU A 65 -4.67 -2.08 -0.78
N ASN A 66 -4.89 -3.39 -0.87
CA ASN A 66 -5.01 -4.13 -2.13
C ASN A 66 -6.42 -4.72 -2.27
N PHE A 67 -7.08 -4.47 -3.38
CA PHE A 67 -8.37 -5.06 -3.75
C PHE A 67 -8.14 -6.22 -4.72
N TRP A 68 -8.70 -7.40 -4.39
CA TRP A 68 -8.43 -8.64 -5.08
C TRP A 68 -9.59 -9.64 -4.99
N ALA A 69 -9.46 -10.78 -5.66
CA ALA A 69 -10.35 -11.93 -5.52
C ALA A 69 -9.63 -13.25 -5.84
N THR A 70 -10.10 -14.37 -5.31
CA THR A 70 -9.48 -15.70 -5.52
C THR A 70 -9.54 -16.18 -6.97
N TRP A 71 -10.55 -15.78 -7.73
CA TRP A 71 -10.72 -16.10 -9.16
C TRP A 71 -9.90 -15.20 -10.09
N CYS A 72 -9.33 -14.11 -9.60
CA CYS A 72 -8.54 -13.17 -10.38
C CYS A 72 -7.11 -13.71 -10.60
N GLY A 73 -6.80 -14.17 -11.79
CA GLY A 73 -5.48 -14.73 -12.14
C GLY A 73 -4.31 -13.81 -11.80
N PRO A 74 -4.28 -12.55 -12.28
CA PRO A 74 -3.22 -11.59 -11.93
C PRO A 74 -3.11 -11.33 -10.43
N CYS A 75 -4.23 -11.28 -9.68
CA CYS A 75 -4.21 -11.11 -8.23
C CYS A 75 -3.51 -12.29 -7.54
N ARG A 76 -3.84 -13.51 -7.97
CA ARG A 76 -3.21 -14.73 -7.46
C ARG A 76 -1.69 -14.73 -7.67
N SER A 77 -1.23 -14.25 -8.82
CA SER A 77 0.19 -14.25 -9.17
C SER A 77 1.02 -13.29 -8.32
N GLU A 78 0.46 -12.17 -7.85
CA GLU A 78 1.19 -11.20 -7.02
C GLU A 78 1.20 -11.52 -5.51
N MET A 79 0.26 -12.35 -5.01
CA MET A 79 0.13 -12.66 -3.58
C MET A 79 1.41 -13.22 -2.92
N PRO A 80 2.18 -14.13 -3.56
CA PRO A 80 3.45 -14.59 -2.99
C PRO A 80 4.49 -13.48 -2.86
N ALA A 81 4.55 -12.55 -3.84
CA ALA A 81 5.44 -11.39 -3.79
C ALA A 81 5.03 -10.42 -2.68
N MET A 82 3.72 -10.15 -2.52
CA MET A 82 3.19 -9.37 -1.42
C MET A 82 3.53 -10.00 -0.06
N GLN A 83 3.43 -11.33 0.06
CA GLN A 83 3.78 -12.03 1.29
C GLN A 83 5.27 -11.86 1.64
N ARG A 84 6.17 -11.99 0.66
CA ARG A 84 7.61 -11.78 0.87
C ARG A 84 7.95 -10.32 1.19
N MET A 85 7.29 -9.37 0.54
CA MET A 85 7.38 -7.94 0.87
C MET A 85 6.93 -7.66 2.30
N TYR A 86 5.77 -8.20 2.71
CA TYR A 86 5.24 -8.03 4.06
C TYR A 86 6.20 -8.53 5.13
N GLN A 87 6.75 -9.75 4.94
CA GLN A 87 7.71 -10.34 5.87
C GLN A 87 8.96 -9.46 6.09
N LYS A 88 9.41 -8.75 5.05
CA LYS A 88 10.58 -7.89 5.11
C LYS A 88 10.28 -6.51 5.69
N LEU A 89 9.12 -5.93 5.38
CA LEU A 89 8.84 -4.52 5.65
C LEU A 89 7.86 -4.27 6.81
N GLN A 90 7.18 -5.29 7.35
CA GLN A 90 6.26 -5.11 8.48
C GLN A 90 6.95 -4.53 9.73
N VAL A 91 8.19 -4.90 9.97
CA VAL A 91 8.99 -4.42 11.10
C VAL A 91 9.40 -2.94 10.96
N GLU A 92 9.40 -2.43 9.73
CA GLU A 92 9.65 -1.03 9.40
C GLU A 92 8.36 -0.17 9.45
N GLY A 93 7.22 -0.81 9.70
CA GLY A 93 5.92 -0.14 9.83
C GLY A 93 5.01 -0.21 8.60
N LEU A 94 5.25 -1.17 7.68
CA LEU A 94 4.29 -1.51 6.63
C LEU A 94 3.15 -2.35 7.20
N GLU A 95 1.91 -2.01 6.83
CA GLU A 95 0.74 -2.87 7.03
C GLU A 95 0.08 -3.17 5.68
N ILE A 96 -0.28 -4.42 5.44
CA ILE A 96 -1.07 -4.81 4.26
C ILE A 96 -2.50 -5.09 4.69
N LEU A 97 -3.46 -4.49 4.01
CA LEU A 97 -4.87 -4.85 4.05
C LEU A 97 -5.27 -5.39 2.67
N ALA A 98 -5.42 -6.70 2.54
CA ALA A 98 -5.90 -7.33 1.31
C ALA A 98 -7.41 -7.49 1.39
N VAL A 99 -8.17 -6.64 0.70
CA VAL A 99 -9.63 -6.64 0.69
C VAL A 99 -10.12 -7.55 -0.42
N ASP A 100 -10.69 -8.68 -0.02
CA ASP A 100 -11.37 -9.61 -0.92
C ASP A 100 -12.75 -9.10 -1.31
N LEU A 101 -13.08 -9.19 -2.59
CA LEU A 101 -14.30 -8.63 -3.17
C LEU A 101 -15.35 -9.72 -3.44
N MET A 102 -16.45 -9.67 -2.68
CA MET A 102 -17.70 -10.38 -2.94
C MET A 102 -17.56 -11.92 -3.01
N GLU A 103 -16.68 -12.50 -2.20
CA GLU A 103 -16.53 -13.95 -2.14
C GLU A 103 -16.96 -14.54 -0.78
N GLU A 104 -17.27 -15.82 -0.81
CA GLU A 104 -17.54 -16.58 0.41
C GLU A 104 -16.27 -16.76 1.24
N LYS A 105 -16.35 -16.46 2.53
CA LYS A 105 -15.23 -16.56 3.47
C LYS A 105 -14.47 -17.88 3.37
N SER A 106 -15.17 -18.99 3.16
CA SER A 106 -14.58 -20.33 3.07
C SER A 106 -13.56 -20.46 1.94
N LEU A 107 -13.85 -19.84 0.77
CA LEU A 107 -12.94 -19.81 -0.39
C LEU A 107 -11.70 -19.01 -0.09
N VAL A 108 -11.89 -17.82 0.49
CA VAL A 108 -10.79 -16.91 0.85
C VAL A 108 -9.87 -17.54 1.91
N VAL A 109 -10.44 -18.20 2.94
CA VAL A 109 -9.68 -18.93 3.97
C VAL A 109 -8.86 -20.06 3.37
N LYS A 110 -9.45 -20.84 2.45
CA LYS A 110 -8.74 -21.93 1.76
C LYS A 110 -7.56 -21.38 0.98
N PHE A 111 -7.78 -20.36 0.16
CA PHE A 111 -6.74 -19.71 -0.62
C PHE A 111 -5.61 -19.13 0.25
N ALA A 112 -5.96 -18.41 1.31
CA ALA A 112 -4.98 -17.83 2.23
C ALA A 112 -4.08 -18.91 2.89
N LYS A 113 -4.66 -20.05 3.24
CA LYS A 113 -3.91 -21.21 3.78
C LYS A 113 -2.99 -21.82 2.74
N GLU A 114 -3.47 -22.04 1.52
CA GLU A 114 -2.69 -22.62 0.42
C GLU A 114 -1.42 -21.81 0.15
N LEU A 115 -1.51 -20.47 0.16
CA LEU A 115 -0.37 -19.58 -0.04
C LEU A 115 0.34 -19.15 1.25
N SER A 116 -0.09 -19.66 2.42
CA SER A 116 0.49 -19.33 3.73
C SER A 116 0.56 -17.81 3.98
N LEU A 117 -0.47 -17.06 3.57
CA LEU A 117 -0.54 -15.62 3.72
C LEU A 117 -0.64 -15.22 5.20
N LYS A 118 0.12 -14.21 5.63
CA LYS A 118 0.21 -13.76 7.02
C LYS A 118 -0.26 -12.32 7.22
N PHE A 119 -0.39 -11.54 6.16
CA PHE A 119 -0.97 -10.20 6.24
C PHE A 119 -2.50 -10.26 6.41
N PRO A 120 -3.12 -9.22 7.00
CA PRO A 120 -4.56 -9.13 7.15
C PRO A 120 -5.32 -9.22 5.83
N ILE A 121 -6.29 -10.12 5.78
CA ILE A 121 -7.25 -10.26 4.69
C ILE A 121 -8.62 -9.86 5.23
N LEU A 122 -9.26 -8.91 4.55
CA LEU A 122 -10.56 -8.37 4.92
C LEU A 122 -11.62 -8.81 3.91
N LEU A 123 -12.85 -8.99 4.37
CA LEU A 123 -13.97 -9.45 3.55
C LEU A 123 -14.93 -8.31 3.24
N ASP A 124 -14.95 -7.84 2.01
CA ASP A 124 -15.94 -6.91 1.48
C ASP A 124 -17.04 -7.67 0.74
N SER A 125 -17.80 -8.47 1.49
CA SER A 125 -18.83 -9.38 0.92
C SER A 125 -19.93 -8.65 0.14
N ALA A 126 -20.15 -7.36 0.41
CA ALA A 126 -21.11 -6.54 -0.35
C ALA A 126 -20.47 -5.78 -1.52
N GLY A 127 -19.13 -5.77 -1.63
CA GLY A 127 -18.40 -4.99 -2.64
C GLY A 127 -18.47 -3.46 -2.45
N ALA A 128 -18.98 -3.02 -1.30
CA ALA A 128 -19.25 -1.60 -1.05
C ALA A 128 -17.97 -0.77 -0.94
N VAL A 129 -16.96 -1.29 -0.25
CA VAL A 129 -15.67 -0.63 -0.09
C VAL A 129 -14.91 -0.60 -1.41
N GLY A 130 -14.89 -1.74 -2.14
CA GLY A 130 -14.32 -1.80 -3.49
C GLY A 130 -14.94 -0.78 -4.44
N ALA A 131 -16.28 -0.61 -4.39
CA ALA A 131 -16.99 0.39 -5.18
C ALA A 131 -16.59 1.83 -4.81
N GLN A 132 -16.51 2.15 -3.51
CA GLN A 132 -16.10 3.46 -3.01
C GLN A 132 -14.67 3.82 -3.45
N TYR A 133 -13.76 2.86 -3.46
CA TYR A 133 -12.37 3.01 -3.92
C TYR A 133 -12.23 2.89 -5.45
N ASN A 134 -13.34 2.75 -6.18
CA ASN A 134 -13.33 2.57 -7.64
C ASN A 134 -12.41 1.41 -8.10
N ALA A 135 -12.40 0.32 -7.34
CA ALA A 135 -11.62 -0.89 -7.62
C ALA A 135 -12.34 -1.78 -8.67
N ARG A 136 -12.67 -1.21 -9.84
CA ARG A 136 -13.38 -1.91 -10.93
C ARG A 136 -12.49 -2.88 -11.69
N ALA A 137 -11.19 -2.59 -11.75
CA ALA A 137 -10.17 -3.48 -12.29
C ALA A 137 -9.32 -3.98 -11.12
N ILE A 138 -9.11 -5.28 -11.02
CA ILE A 138 -8.30 -5.90 -9.97
C ILE A 138 -7.12 -6.66 -10.56
N PRO A 139 -5.97 -6.69 -9.85
CA PRO A 139 -5.75 -6.03 -8.57
C PRO A 139 -5.64 -4.52 -8.69
N THR A 140 -6.17 -3.80 -7.70
CA THR A 140 -5.95 -2.36 -7.52
C THR A 140 -5.38 -2.13 -6.13
N THR A 141 -4.29 -1.39 -6.06
CA THR A 141 -3.57 -1.10 -4.82
C THR A 141 -3.51 0.40 -4.56
N TYR A 142 -3.74 0.80 -3.31
CA TYR A 142 -3.53 2.15 -2.81
C TYR A 142 -2.47 2.13 -1.71
N LEU A 143 -1.57 3.11 -1.72
CA LEU A 143 -0.58 3.30 -0.68
C LEU A 143 -0.93 4.53 0.14
N PHE A 144 -0.93 4.36 1.47
CA PHE A 144 -1.25 5.41 2.44
C PHE A 144 -0.01 5.74 3.26
N ASP A 145 0.20 7.03 3.49
CA ASP A 145 1.23 7.50 4.38
C ASP A 145 0.87 7.29 5.87
N ARG A 146 1.80 7.59 6.78
CA ARG A 146 1.58 7.46 8.22
C ARG A 146 0.49 8.39 8.77
N LYS A 147 0.15 9.47 8.05
CA LYS A 147 -0.94 10.39 8.39
C LYS A 147 -2.30 9.83 7.94
N GLY A 148 -2.30 8.78 7.12
CA GLY A 148 -3.48 8.13 6.56
C GLY A 148 -3.96 8.73 5.24
N PHE A 149 -3.15 9.52 4.53
CA PHE A 149 -3.48 10.03 3.21
C PHE A 149 -2.98 9.11 2.11
N ILE A 150 -3.76 8.97 1.04
CA ILE A 150 -3.34 8.25 -0.16
C ILE A 150 -2.28 9.07 -0.88
N PHE A 151 -1.12 8.45 -1.16
CA PHE A 151 -0.05 9.07 -1.92
C PHE A 151 0.27 8.36 -3.24
N ALA A 152 -0.15 7.10 -3.41
CA ALA A 152 0.04 6.40 -4.67
C ALA A 152 -1.06 5.37 -4.92
N ARG A 153 -1.23 5.03 -6.22
CA ARG A 153 -2.15 3.99 -6.70
C ARG A 153 -1.47 3.15 -7.77
N ALA A 154 -1.79 1.86 -7.78
CA ALA A 154 -1.42 0.95 -8.85
C ALA A 154 -2.63 0.15 -9.33
N VAL A 155 -2.71 -0.14 -10.63
CA VAL A 155 -3.70 -1.04 -11.23
C VAL A 155 -2.94 -2.14 -11.97
N GLY A 156 -3.36 -3.38 -11.78
CA GLY A 156 -2.71 -4.57 -12.31
C GLY A 156 -1.59 -5.11 -11.40
N ALA A 157 -1.27 -6.39 -11.60
CA ALA A 157 -0.29 -7.13 -10.80
C ALA A 157 1.14 -6.60 -10.98
N ARG A 158 1.96 -6.74 -9.92
CA ARG A 158 3.36 -6.30 -9.89
C ARG A 158 4.24 -7.27 -9.12
N GLU A 159 5.55 -7.18 -9.38
CA GLU A 159 6.58 -7.84 -8.57
C GLU A 159 6.90 -6.99 -7.34
N TRP A 160 6.00 -7.06 -6.33
CA TRP A 160 6.09 -6.23 -5.12
C TRP A 160 7.35 -6.47 -4.28
N ASP A 161 8.03 -7.59 -4.49
CA ASP A 161 9.27 -7.97 -3.80
C ASP A 161 10.53 -7.85 -4.65
N SER A 162 10.46 -7.21 -5.82
CA SER A 162 11.67 -6.88 -6.59
C SER A 162 12.62 -6.00 -5.73
N ALA A 163 13.91 -6.13 -5.95
CA ALA A 163 14.92 -5.39 -5.16
C ALA A 163 14.66 -3.86 -5.21
N GLU A 164 14.29 -3.34 -6.38
CA GLU A 164 14.04 -1.92 -6.57
C GLU A 164 12.74 -1.48 -5.86
N MET A 165 11.65 -2.27 -5.94
CA MET A 165 10.40 -1.98 -5.24
C MET A 165 10.61 -1.99 -3.72
N LEU A 166 11.30 -3.00 -3.18
CA LEU A 166 11.60 -3.09 -1.75
C LEU A 166 12.44 -1.90 -1.27
N ALA A 167 13.49 -1.53 -1.99
CA ALA A 167 14.32 -0.38 -1.65
C ALA A 167 13.51 0.93 -1.67
N THR A 168 12.65 1.10 -2.67
CA THR A 168 11.78 2.28 -2.80
C THR A 168 10.76 2.36 -1.67
N LEU A 169 10.06 1.27 -1.36
CA LEU A 169 9.10 1.24 -0.25
C LEU A 169 9.79 1.40 1.11
N LEU A 170 10.97 0.81 1.31
CA LEU A 170 11.75 1.00 2.53
C LEU A 170 12.12 2.47 2.73
N GLN A 171 12.49 3.18 1.66
CA GLN A 171 12.76 4.61 1.74
C GLN A 171 11.50 5.40 2.11
N VAL A 172 10.34 5.08 1.50
CA VAL A 172 9.04 5.69 1.88
C VAL A 172 8.73 5.45 3.35
N LEU A 173 8.99 4.24 3.85
CA LEU A 173 8.75 3.87 5.25
C LEU A 173 9.62 4.67 6.23
N ARG A 174 10.86 4.96 5.88
CA ARG A 174 11.83 5.65 6.77
C ARG A 174 11.75 7.17 6.68
N GLU A 175 11.59 7.69 5.48
CA GLU A 175 11.73 9.13 5.20
C GLU A 175 10.41 9.80 4.81
N GLY A 176 9.40 9.01 4.44
CA GLY A 176 8.19 9.53 3.79
C GLY A 176 8.48 9.98 2.36
N LEU A 177 7.52 10.70 1.74
CA LEU A 177 7.66 11.22 0.38
C LEU A 177 8.30 12.61 0.31
N GLY A 178 8.71 13.16 1.44
CA GLY A 178 9.05 14.58 1.55
C GLY A 178 7.80 15.46 1.38
N SER A 179 7.51 16.27 2.34
CA SER A 179 6.47 17.31 2.28
C SER A 179 7.02 18.56 1.62
#